data_12ef4a8557ab3f2bf75b45057fd4047b
#
_entry.id   12ef4a8557ab3f2bf75b45057fd4047b
#
_cell.length_a   1.000
_cell.length_b   1.000
_cell.length_c   1.000
_cell.angle_alpha   90.00
_cell.angle_beta   90.00
_cell.angle_gamma   90.00
#
_symmetry.space_group_name_H-M   'P 1'
#
loop_
_entity.id
_entity.type
_entity.pdbx_description
1 polymer ?
#
loop_
_entity_poly.entity_id
_entity_poly.type
_entity_poly.pdbx_seq_one_letter_code
_entity_poly.pdbx_strand_id
1 'polypeptide(L)'
;KRAEKINSSETVKNDYLESISRLINILSKNNKRDDLILKFDYLINYYKSGVHLTALYKYNNKLFPELIFIFENSPKLTNLIYKNNFLIESLVYFFNYGIPKFKLKEYSDNFDLDLKKSIQDIYEILFLLDYLLLSKKISNSDFLNKRNIAVRKFIFYIFELVKNDYLSSRGNIISDLTPILFGSYGIKKATNFSDLDIFFIYQSKENNHLDNIKIVRRFYSIIKQYIDSNILIIDDRNKPFDRDSDQVTNIDSFFSFYESTTEPFHKLSFLKIYPLTNNLTLAKYFNKMKRKIITNFSKIDEDYLLKIIDIKNPIKNTKDLFQIYKIFEDLCYINKKKFLYIDKIMKLRELLMINELTGSPSNINNKQYLDELLLKLN
;
A
#
# COMPACT_ATOMS: atom_id res chain seq x y z
N LYS A 1 -11.47 35.56 19.41
CA LYS A 1 -10.54 35.10 20.47
C LYS A 1 -9.24 34.43 19.94
N ARG A 2 -9.29 33.60 18.83
CA ARG A 2 -8.07 33.01 18.24
C ARG A 2 -7.33 33.99 17.35
N ALA A 3 -8.03 34.77 16.56
CA ALA A 3 -7.44 35.81 15.70
C ALA A 3 -6.64 36.86 16.50
N GLU A 4 -7.09 37.17 17.72
CA GLU A 4 -6.44 38.09 18.65
C GLU A 4 -5.09 37.55 19.17
N LYS A 5 -4.91 36.21 19.19
CA LYS A 5 -3.68 35.56 19.62
C LYS A 5 -2.65 35.38 18.50
N ILE A 6 -3.02 35.70 17.26
CA ILE A 6 -2.10 35.59 16.12
C ILE A 6 -1.17 36.79 16.15
N ASN A 7 0.09 36.57 16.51
CA ASN A 7 1.13 37.59 16.52
C ASN A 7 1.64 37.82 15.08
N SER A 8 0.84 38.48 14.23
CA SER A 8 1.06 38.67 12.81
C SER A 8 0.49 40.02 12.35
N SER A 9 0.79 40.41 11.11
CA SER A 9 0.26 41.64 10.49
C SER A 9 -1.27 41.64 10.44
N GLU A 10 -1.87 42.80 10.42
CA GLU A 10 -3.33 42.99 10.35
C GLU A 10 -3.93 42.34 9.09
N THR A 11 -3.19 42.36 7.99
CA THR A 11 -3.56 41.66 6.75
C THR A 11 -3.74 40.16 6.97
N VAL A 12 -2.81 39.49 7.66
CA VAL A 12 -2.88 38.05 7.95
C VAL A 12 -4.06 37.74 8.87
N LYS A 13 -4.37 38.61 9.83
CA LYS A 13 -5.53 38.46 10.70
C LYS A 13 -6.84 38.58 9.93
N ASN A 14 -6.96 39.53 9.03
CA ASN A 14 -8.13 39.73 8.19
C ASN A 14 -8.32 38.53 7.24
N ASP A 15 -7.25 38.06 6.63
CA ASP A 15 -7.24 36.86 5.78
C ASP A 15 -7.70 35.59 6.52
N TYR A 16 -7.24 35.46 7.75
CA TYR A 16 -7.68 34.38 8.63
C TYR A 16 -9.18 34.45 8.91
N LEU A 17 -9.68 35.62 9.33
CA LEU A 17 -11.08 35.84 9.65
C LEU A 17 -11.98 35.62 8.43
N GLU A 18 -11.61 36.10 7.26
CA GLU A 18 -12.34 35.89 6.01
C GLU A 18 -12.42 34.40 5.66
N SER A 19 -11.30 33.65 5.71
CA SER A 19 -11.25 32.25 5.40
C SER A 19 -12.08 31.41 6.37
N ILE A 20 -12.01 31.71 7.67
CA ILE A 20 -12.84 31.04 8.69
C ILE A 20 -14.31 31.35 8.51
N SER A 21 -14.68 32.59 8.18
CA SER A 21 -16.08 32.96 7.90
C SER A 21 -16.63 32.19 6.71
N ARG A 22 -15.83 32.02 5.66
CA ARG A 22 -16.18 31.19 4.50
C ARG A 22 -16.33 29.71 4.88
N LEU A 23 -15.43 29.16 5.70
CA LEU A 23 -15.53 27.80 6.21
C LEU A 23 -16.82 27.61 7.01
N ILE A 24 -17.12 28.49 7.95
CA ILE A 24 -18.35 28.47 8.75
C ILE A 24 -19.60 28.51 7.85
N ASN A 25 -19.60 29.35 6.82
CA ASN A 25 -20.70 29.44 5.87
C ASN A 25 -20.89 28.14 5.06
N ILE A 26 -19.82 27.45 4.69
CA ILE A 26 -19.89 26.12 4.05
C ILE A 26 -20.45 25.09 5.04
N LEU A 27 -19.93 25.06 6.28
CA LEU A 27 -20.34 24.12 7.31
C LEU A 27 -21.79 24.32 7.76
N SER A 28 -22.28 25.57 7.82
CA SER A 28 -23.66 25.87 8.24
C SER A 28 -24.72 25.23 7.35
N LYS A 29 -24.38 24.92 6.10
CA LYS A 29 -25.25 24.26 5.12
C LYS A 29 -25.16 22.74 5.15
N ASN A 30 -24.31 22.18 6.01
CA ASN A 30 -24.02 20.74 6.06
C ASN A 30 -24.80 20.05 7.19
N ASN A 31 -25.42 18.91 6.92
CA ASN A 31 -26.19 18.15 7.90
C ASN A 31 -25.34 17.56 9.05
N LYS A 32 -24.04 17.35 8.82
CA LYS A 32 -23.07 16.87 9.82
C LYS A 32 -22.24 18.00 10.43
N ARG A 33 -22.79 19.20 10.47
CA ARG A 33 -22.12 20.44 10.86
C ARG A 33 -21.29 20.34 12.13
N ASP A 34 -21.88 19.80 13.18
CA ASP A 34 -21.25 19.81 14.51
C ASP A 34 -20.03 18.88 14.59
N ASP A 35 -20.10 17.70 13.96
CA ASP A 35 -18.98 16.78 13.82
C ASP A 35 -17.84 17.39 12.98
N LEU A 36 -18.19 18.04 11.89
CA LEU A 36 -17.22 18.71 11.03
C LEU A 36 -16.54 19.90 11.73
N ILE A 37 -17.28 20.69 12.51
CA ILE A 37 -16.73 21.78 13.31
C ILE A 37 -15.66 21.24 14.28
N LEU A 38 -15.94 20.12 14.99
CA LEU A 38 -14.97 19.49 15.87
C LEU A 38 -13.71 19.02 15.12
N LYS A 39 -13.91 18.41 13.95
CA LYS A 39 -12.79 17.96 13.10
C LYS A 39 -11.90 19.11 12.62
N PHE A 40 -12.49 20.21 12.19
CA PHE A 40 -11.75 21.41 11.81
C PHE A 40 -11.11 22.10 13.00
N ASP A 41 -11.78 22.14 14.15
CA ASP A 41 -11.21 22.71 15.38
C ASP A 41 -9.97 21.93 15.81
N TYR A 42 -10.03 20.58 15.77
CA TYR A 42 -8.87 19.75 16.02
C TYR A 42 -7.72 20.03 15.04
N LEU A 43 -8.03 20.11 13.74
CA LEU A 43 -7.04 20.41 12.70
C LEU A 43 -6.37 21.77 12.91
N ILE A 44 -7.15 22.83 13.17
CA ILE A 44 -6.67 24.19 13.40
C ILE A 44 -5.79 24.26 14.64
N ASN A 45 -6.12 23.51 15.69
CA ASN A 45 -5.32 23.43 16.91
C ASN A 45 -3.99 22.72 16.65
N TYR A 46 -4.00 21.65 15.87
CA TYR A 46 -2.81 20.89 15.53
C TYR A 46 -1.84 21.71 14.66
N TYR A 47 -2.33 22.55 13.78
CA TYR A 47 -1.53 23.47 12.96
C TYR A 47 -1.07 24.72 13.72
N LYS A 48 -0.98 24.68 15.02
CA LYS A 48 -0.47 25.72 15.95
C LYS A 48 -1.07 27.12 15.78
N SER A 49 -1.50 27.56 14.59
CA SER A 49 -2.03 28.91 14.36
C SER A 49 -3.26 28.97 13.43
N GLY A 50 -3.57 27.91 12.70
CA GLY A 50 -4.60 27.95 11.64
C GLY A 50 -4.27 28.88 10.46
N VAL A 51 -3.27 29.78 10.61
CA VAL A 51 -2.85 30.75 9.60
C VAL A 51 -2.35 30.05 8.34
N HIS A 52 -1.58 28.99 8.51
CA HIS A 52 -1.08 28.22 7.38
C HIS A 52 -2.21 27.56 6.59
N LEU A 53 -3.20 26.98 7.27
CA LEU A 53 -4.38 26.38 6.64
C LEU A 53 -5.18 27.40 5.83
N THR A 54 -5.35 28.62 6.36
CA THR A 54 -6.07 29.70 5.67
C THR A 54 -5.29 30.26 4.48
N ALA A 55 -3.95 30.32 4.59
CA ALA A 55 -3.09 30.67 3.45
C ALA A 55 -3.18 29.64 2.32
N LEU A 56 -3.19 28.33 2.65
CA LEU A 56 -3.41 27.27 1.68
C LEU A 56 -4.78 27.35 1.02
N TYR A 57 -5.84 27.66 1.78
CA TYR A 57 -7.17 27.89 1.23
C TYR A 57 -7.22 29.07 0.26
N LYS A 58 -6.57 30.19 0.59
CA LYS A 58 -6.45 31.34 -0.34
C LYS A 58 -5.74 30.97 -1.64
N TYR A 59 -4.70 30.14 -1.53
CA TYR A 59 -3.99 29.65 -2.69
C TYR A 59 -4.85 28.72 -3.55
N ASN A 60 -5.74 27.93 -2.94
CA ASN A 60 -6.68 27.08 -3.67
C ASN A 60 -8.02 26.90 -2.90
N ASN A 61 -9.07 27.53 -3.42
CA ASN A 61 -10.40 27.53 -2.79
C ASN A 61 -11.13 26.18 -2.76
N LYS A 62 -10.61 25.16 -3.47
CA LYS A 62 -11.13 23.79 -3.40
C LYS A 62 -10.76 23.08 -2.11
N LEU A 63 -9.79 23.58 -1.35
CA LEU A 63 -9.26 22.89 -0.18
C LEU A 63 -10.33 22.58 0.87
N PHE A 64 -11.14 23.55 1.30
CA PHE A 64 -12.15 23.32 2.32
C PHE A 64 -13.26 22.35 1.88
N PRO A 65 -13.86 22.47 0.70
CA PRO A 65 -14.79 21.47 0.19
C PRO A 65 -14.22 20.04 0.17
N GLU A 66 -12.97 19.88 -0.26
CA GLU A 66 -12.36 18.55 -0.35
C GLU A 66 -11.94 18.01 1.04
N LEU A 67 -11.54 18.85 1.98
CA LEU A 67 -11.33 18.43 3.37
C LEU A 67 -12.64 18.00 4.03
N ILE A 68 -13.74 18.73 3.79
CA ILE A 68 -15.08 18.34 4.25
C ILE A 68 -15.42 16.96 3.68
N PHE A 69 -15.26 16.78 2.37
CA PHE A 69 -15.51 15.49 1.72
C PHE A 69 -14.70 14.34 2.37
N ILE A 70 -13.41 14.54 2.65
CA ILE A 70 -12.56 13.54 3.32
C ILE A 70 -13.09 13.27 4.74
N PHE A 71 -13.36 14.29 5.51
CA PHE A 71 -13.80 14.19 6.91
C PHE A 71 -15.15 13.49 7.06
N GLU A 72 -16.04 13.63 6.07
CA GLU A 72 -17.34 12.97 6.05
C GLU A 72 -17.26 11.51 5.64
N ASN A 73 -16.34 11.18 4.73
CA ASN A 73 -16.39 9.91 4.02
C ASN A 73 -15.25 8.94 4.37
N SER A 74 -14.16 9.41 5.03
CA SER A 74 -13.03 8.54 5.31
C SER A 74 -12.33 8.82 6.65
N PRO A 75 -12.67 8.07 7.72
CA PRO A 75 -11.92 8.11 8.97
C PRO A 75 -10.44 7.83 8.79
N LYS A 76 -10.08 6.92 7.87
CA LYS A 76 -8.70 6.58 7.54
C LYS A 76 -7.93 7.78 7.03
N LEU A 77 -8.42 8.46 6.00
CA LEU A 77 -7.76 9.64 5.44
C LEU A 77 -7.74 10.82 6.41
N THR A 78 -8.81 10.98 7.21
CA THR A 78 -8.87 11.97 8.28
C THR A 78 -7.74 11.76 9.29
N ASN A 79 -7.57 10.54 9.79
CA ASN A 79 -6.50 10.20 10.72
C ASN A 79 -5.09 10.40 10.12
N LEU A 80 -4.92 10.11 8.83
CA LEU A 80 -3.65 10.35 8.14
C LEU A 80 -3.31 11.84 8.07
N ILE A 81 -4.30 12.71 7.78
CA ILE A 81 -4.12 14.16 7.77
C ILE A 81 -3.73 14.67 9.17
N TYR A 82 -4.37 14.16 10.22
CA TYR A 82 -4.06 14.57 11.60
C TYR A 82 -2.66 14.19 12.02
N LYS A 83 -2.17 13.03 11.60
CA LYS A 83 -0.81 12.57 11.91
C LYS A 83 0.25 13.25 11.02
N ASN A 84 -0.11 13.61 9.79
CA ASN A 84 0.82 14.06 8.75
C ASN A 84 0.26 15.30 8.05
N ASN A 85 0.43 16.45 8.68
CA ASN A 85 -0.16 17.70 8.22
C ASN A 85 0.31 18.14 6.83
N PHE A 86 1.51 17.77 6.39
CA PHE A 86 2.00 18.03 5.03
C PHE A 86 1.08 17.45 3.92
N LEU A 87 0.21 16.48 4.27
CA LEU A 87 -0.74 15.90 3.31
C LEU A 87 -1.80 16.91 2.85
N ILE A 88 -2.05 17.98 3.62
CA ILE A 88 -2.92 19.08 3.18
C ILE A 88 -2.24 19.90 2.09
N GLU A 89 -0.94 20.17 2.23
CA GLU A 89 -0.15 20.82 1.18
C GLU A 89 -0.11 19.96 -0.08
N SER A 90 -0.01 18.63 0.08
CA SER A 90 -0.06 17.68 -1.02
C SER A 90 -1.39 17.70 -1.77
N LEU A 91 -2.54 17.89 -1.08
CA LEU A 91 -3.84 18.10 -1.73
C LEU A 91 -3.83 19.39 -2.56
N VAL A 92 -3.35 20.49 -2.01
CA VAL A 92 -3.28 21.78 -2.73
C VAL A 92 -2.36 21.68 -3.95
N TYR A 93 -1.20 21.04 -3.79
CA TYR A 93 -0.29 20.76 -4.90
C TYR A 93 -0.96 19.91 -5.98
N PHE A 94 -1.66 18.86 -5.58
CA PHE A 94 -2.39 17.98 -6.50
C PHE A 94 -3.44 18.75 -7.33
N PHE A 95 -4.20 19.66 -6.73
CA PHE A 95 -5.21 20.44 -7.46
C PHE A 95 -4.64 21.31 -8.55
N ASN A 96 -3.37 21.71 -8.43
CA ASN A 96 -2.69 22.55 -9.39
C ASN A 96 -1.85 21.78 -10.41
N TYR A 97 -1.23 20.64 -9.99
CA TYR A 97 -0.18 19.98 -10.78
C TYR A 97 -0.43 18.46 -11.00
N GLY A 98 -1.47 17.91 -10.38
CA GLY A 98 -1.77 16.47 -10.44
C GLY A 98 -0.93 15.60 -9.48
N ILE A 99 -1.02 14.29 -9.64
CA ILE A 99 -0.34 13.33 -8.76
C ILE A 99 1.17 13.43 -8.95
N PRO A 100 1.95 13.62 -7.86
CA PRO A 100 3.41 13.59 -7.95
C PRO A 100 3.89 12.19 -8.41
N LYS A 101 4.94 12.17 -9.22
CA LYS A 101 5.58 10.92 -9.61
C LYS A 101 6.65 10.58 -8.58
N PHE A 102 6.65 9.35 -8.09
CA PHE A 102 7.78 8.86 -7.29
C PHE A 102 9.03 8.86 -8.17
N LYS A 103 9.93 9.78 -7.91
CA LYS A 103 11.20 9.91 -8.62
C LYS A 103 12.26 9.13 -7.84
N LEU A 104 12.86 8.14 -8.49
CA LEU A 104 14.12 7.60 -8.01
C LEU A 104 15.14 8.73 -8.14
N LYS A 105 15.53 9.32 -7.02
CA LYS A 105 16.57 10.33 -6.96
C LYS A 105 17.93 9.64 -6.89
N GLU A 106 18.96 10.28 -7.41
CA GLU A 106 20.33 9.91 -7.07
C GLU A 106 20.48 10.06 -5.55
N TYR A 107 21.17 9.11 -4.92
CA TYR A 107 21.41 9.17 -3.48
C TYR A 107 22.24 10.40 -3.18
N SER A 108 21.82 11.18 -2.20
CA SER A 108 22.68 12.22 -1.63
C SER A 108 23.65 11.56 -0.62
N ASP A 109 24.67 12.28 -0.21
CA ASP A 109 25.59 11.80 0.84
C ASP A 109 24.93 11.79 2.25
N ASN A 110 23.63 12.09 2.33
CA ASN A 110 22.88 12.17 3.57
C ASN A 110 21.73 11.18 3.62
N PHE A 111 21.99 10.03 4.26
CA PHE A 111 21.03 8.94 4.44
C PHE A 111 19.69 9.40 5.05
N ASP A 112 19.75 10.19 6.15
CA ASP A 112 18.53 10.60 6.88
C ASP A 112 17.65 11.52 6.05
N LEU A 113 18.25 12.41 5.27
CA LEU A 113 17.52 13.31 4.38
C LEU A 113 16.82 12.55 3.25
N ASP A 114 17.53 11.59 2.64
CA ASP A 114 16.98 10.77 1.55
C ASP A 114 15.88 9.84 2.06
N LEU A 115 16.08 9.26 3.23
CA LEU A 115 15.06 8.43 3.90
C LEU A 115 13.80 9.26 4.19
N LYS A 116 13.94 10.41 4.84
CA LYS A 116 12.81 11.29 5.18
C LYS A 116 12.02 11.72 3.96
N LYS A 117 12.71 12.15 2.90
CA LYS A 117 12.06 12.55 1.64
C LYS A 117 11.31 11.39 0.99
N SER A 118 11.90 10.21 0.96
CA SER A 118 11.27 9.05 0.34
C SER A 118 10.03 8.60 1.09
N ILE A 119 10.06 8.68 2.42
CA ILE A 119 8.90 8.40 3.26
C ILE A 119 7.80 9.44 3.00
N GLN A 120 8.14 10.71 2.96
CA GLN A 120 7.17 11.76 2.62
C GLN A 120 6.55 11.53 1.24
N ASP A 121 7.35 11.29 0.20
CA ASP A 121 6.90 11.05 -1.17
C ASP A 121 5.91 9.87 -1.24
N ILE A 122 6.18 8.74 -0.55
CA ILE A 122 5.26 7.60 -0.58
C ILE A 122 3.95 7.88 0.15
N TYR A 123 3.99 8.60 1.29
CA TYR A 123 2.79 9.02 1.99
C TYR A 123 1.90 9.90 1.11
N GLU A 124 2.47 10.91 0.45
CA GLU A 124 1.75 11.80 -0.46
C GLU A 124 1.08 11.03 -1.58
N ILE A 125 1.83 10.16 -2.26
CA ILE A 125 1.31 9.40 -3.40
C ILE A 125 0.18 8.46 -2.98
N LEU A 126 0.37 7.68 -1.91
CA LEU A 126 -0.63 6.71 -1.48
C LEU A 126 -1.88 7.40 -0.93
N PHE A 127 -1.72 8.48 -0.16
CA PHE A 127 -2.84 9.29 0.32
C PHE A 127 -3.66 9.88 -0.85
N LEU A 128 -3.01 10.47 -1.84
CA LEU A 128 -3.68 11.05 -3.01
C LEU A 128 -4.38 9.98 -3.85
N LEU A 129 -3.79 8.80 -4.00
CA LEU A 129 -4.43 7.69 -4.70
C LEU A 129 -5.69 7.20 -3.96
N ASP A 130 -5.61 7.05 -2.62
CA ASP A 130 -6.76 6.66 -1.80
C ASP A 130 -7.87 7.74 -1.85
N TYR A 131 -7.52 9.02 -1.81
CA TYR A 131 -8.46 10.13 -2.01
C TYR A 131 -9.12 10.10 -3.39
N LEU A 132 -8.35 9.88 -4.46
CA LEU A 132 -8.88 9.82 -5.82
C LEU A 132 -9.81 8.62 -6.04
N LEU A 133 -9.50 7.49 -5.41
CA LEU A 133 -10.36 6.31 -5.43
C LEU A 133 -11.69 6.59 -4.72
N LEU A 134 -11.63 7.16 -3.50
CA LEU A 134 -12.79 7.53 -2.70
C LEU A 134 -13.69 8.53 -3.42
N SER A 135 -13.10 9.53 -4.05
CA SER A 135 -13.81 10.58 -4.82
C SER A 135 -14.21 10.14 -6.24
N LYS A 136 -13.94 8.87 -6.61
CA LYS A 136 -14.22 8.32 -7.95
C LYS A 136 -13.55 9.10 -9.09
N LYS A 137 -12.45 9.79 -8.82
CA LYS A 137 -11.67 10.57 -9.79
C LYS A 137 -10.59 9.73 -10.51
N ILE A 138 -10.43 8.46 -10.16
CA ILE A 138 -9.51 7.51 -10.79
C ILE A 138 -10.21 6.17 -11.01
N SER A 139 -9.88 5.49 -12.10
CA SER A 139 -10.34 4.12 -12.32
C SER A 139 -9.63 3.13 -11.38
N ASN A 140 -10.29 2.01 -11.05
CA ASN A 140 -9.65 0.96 -10.22
C ASN A 140 -8.37 0.42 -10.86
N SER A 141 -8.38 0.24 -12.17
CA SER A 141 -7.20 -0.24 -12.90
C SER A 141 -6.02 0.72 -12.76
N ASP A 142 -6.26 2.03 -12.93
CA ASP A 142 -5.23 3.05 -12.80
C ASP A 142 -4.75 3.18 -11.35
N PHE A 143 -5.69 3.12 -10.38
CA PHE A 143 -5.36 3.11 -8.96
C PHE A 143 -4.38 1.97 -8.63
N LEU A 144 -4.75 0.73 -8.99
CA LEU A 144 -3.92 -0.44 -8.74
C LEU A 144 -2.56 -0.34 -9.41
N ASN A 145 -2.53 0.07 -10.67
CA ASN A 145 -1.28 0.21 -11.41
C ASN A 145 -0.36 1.26 -10.77
N LYS A 146 -0.88 2.46 -10.50
CA LYS A 146 -0.10 3.56 -9.90
C LYS A 146 0.37 3.21 -8.49
N ARG A 147 -0.50 2.63 -7.65
CA ARG A 147 -0.15 2.19 -6.30
C ARG A 147 0.98 1.15 -6.32
N ASN A 148 0.84 0.12 -7.12
CA ASN A 148 1.84 -0.95 -7.19
C ASN A 148 3.19 -0.46 -7.73
N ILE A 149 3.19 0.43 -8.72
CA ILE A 149 4.43 1.04 -9.23
C ILE A 149 5.09 1.88 -8.14
N ALA A 150 4.33 2.71 -7.43
CA ALA A 150 4.87 3.58 -6.39
C ALA A 150 5.49 2.77 -5.24
N VAL A 151 4.76 1.78 -4.71
CA VAL A 151 5.26 0.95 -3.61
C VAL A 151 6.49 0.14 -4.02
N ARG A 152 6.50 -0.47 -5.22
CA ARG A 152 7.67 -1.23 -5.70
C ARG A 152 8.91 -0.35 -5.81
N LYS A 153 8.78 0.85 -6.38
CA LYS A 153 9.87 1.81 -6.49
C LYS A 153 10.35 2.27 -5.12
N PHE A 154 9.43 2.56 -4.21
CA PHE A 154 9.74 2.95 -2.85
C PHE A 154 10.53 1.86 -2.12
N ILE A 155 10.04 0.61 -2.13
CA ILE A 155 10.72 -0.52 -1.47
C ILE A 155 12.11 -0.75 -2.05
N PHE A 156 12.23 -0.72 -3.38
CA PHE A 156 13.54 -0.87 -4.03
C PHE A 156 14.50 0.26 -3.63
N TYR A 157 14.02 1.50 -3.62
CA TYR A 157 14.84 2.65 -3.25
C TYR A 157 15.30 2.57 -1.78
N ILE A 158 14.39 2.32 -0.84
CA ILE A 158 14.76 2.20 0.57
C ILE A 158 15.74 1.03 0.78
N PHE A 159 15.52 -0.08 0.10
CA PHE A 159 16.44 -1.21 0.19
C PHE A 159 17.86 -0.83 -0.30
N GLU A 160 17.97 -0.21 -1.48
CA GLU A 160 19.27 0.22 -2.00
C GLU A 160 19.92 1.29 -1.11
N LEU A 161 19.13 2.22 -0.56
CA LEU A 161 19.62 3.22 0.39
C LEU A 161 20.23 2.57 1.64
N VAL A 162 19.52 1.62 2.27
CA VAL A 162 19.98 0.89 3.45
C VAL A 162 21.21 0.03 3.14
N LYS A 163 21.20 -0.65 2.00
CA LYS A 163 22.31 -1.48 1.55
C LYS A 163 23.56 -0.65 1.34
N ASN A 164 23.48 0.46 0.62
CA ASN A 164 24.61 1.31 0.31
C ASN A 164 25.20 1.96 1.57
N ASP A 165 24.36 2.44 2.49
CA ASP A 165 24.80 2.99 3.77
C ASP A 165 25.52 1.93 4.64
N TYR A 166 25.01 0.70 4.66
CA TYR A 166 25.68 -0.40 5.37
C TYR A 166 27.04 -0.76 4.74
N LEU A 167 27.08 -0.88 3.41
CA LEU A 167 28.30 -1.25 2.70
C LEU A 167 29.39 -0.17 2.80
N SER A 168 29.01 1.11 2.71
CA SER A 168 29.95 2.23 2.84
C SER A 168 30.62 2.28 4.22
N SER A 169 29.88 1.88 5.27
CA SER A 169 30.40 1.83 6.64
C SER A 169 31.32 0.64 6.94
N ARG A 170 31.33 -0.39 6.09
CA ARG A 170 32.03 -1.68 6.31
C ARG A 170 33.16 -1.97 5.34
N GLY A 171 33.39 -1.11 4.33
CA GLY A 171 34.39 -1.37 3.28
C GLY A 171 33.87 -2.36 2.23
N ASN A 172 34.74 -2.87 1.36
CA ASN A 172 34.45 -3.57 0.11
C ASN A 172 33.67 -4.90 0.19
N ILE A 173 32.57 -4.94 0.93
CA ILE A 173 31.68 -6.10 0.95
C ILE A 173 30.77 -6.03 -0.26
N ILE A 174 30.78 -7.06 -1.10
CA ILE A 174 29.87 -7.19 -2.24
C ILE A 174 28.62 -7.94 -1.74
N SER A 175 27.46 -7.32 -1.84
CA SER A 175 26.20 -7.97 -1.54
C SER A 175 25.33 -8.07 -2.80
N ASP A 176 25.04 -9.31 -3.20
CA ASP A 176 24.10 -9.64 -4.31
C ASP A 176 22.66 -9.78 -3.81
N LEU A 177 22.35 -9.13 -2.69
CA LEU A 177 21.07 -9.21 -2.05
C LEU A 177 19.96 -8.61 -2.93
N THR A 178 18.86 -9.35 -3.10
CA THR A 178 17.73 -8.93 -3.93
C THR A 178 16.43 -9.09 -3.14
N PRO A 179 15.63 -8.02 -2.96
CA PRO A 179 14.30 -8.12 -2.38
C PRO A 179 13.32 -8.77 -3.35
N ILE A 180 12.44 -9.62 -2.81
CA ILE A 180 11.39 -10.33 -3.53
C ILE A 180 10.05 -9.93 -2.93
N LEU A 181 9.12 -9.52 -3.77
CA LEU A 181 7.74 -9.28 -3.38
C LEU A 181 6.89 -10.51 -3.65
N PHE A 182 6.06 -10.86 -2.68
CA PHE A 182 5.08 -11.93 -2.79
C PHE A 182 3.64 -11.38 -2.90
N GLY A 183 2.70 -12.29 -3.07
CA GLY A 183 1.29 -12.00 -2.98
C GLY A 183 0.81 -10.94 -3.97
N SER A 184 -0.09 -10.10 -3.53
CA SER A 184 -0.74 -9.09 -4.37
C SER A 184 0.25 -8.07 -4.96
N TYR A 185 1.29 -7.69 -4.20
CA TYR A 185 2.35 -6.82 -4.71
C TYR A 185 3.23 -7.51 -5.76
N GLY A 186 3.43 -8.82 -5.62
CA GLY A 186 4.18 -9.60 -6.61
C GLY A 186 3.51 -9.67 -7.99
N ILE A 187 2.18 -9.61 -8.08
CA ILE A 187 1.42 -9.65 -9.35
C ILE A 187 0.83 -8.30 -9.77
N LYS A 188 1.22 -7.19 -9.13
CA LYS A 188 0.70 -5.83 -9.38
C LYS A 188 -0.79 -5.65 -9.14
N LYS A 189 -1.34 -6.36 -8.17
CA LYS A 189 -2.76 -6.31 -7.83
C LYS A 189 -3.01 -5.92 -6.37
N ALA A 190 -2.03 -5.32 -5.71
CA ALA A 190 -2.17 -4.88 -4.34
C ALA A 190 -3.10 -3.67 -4.23
N THR A 191 -3.99 -3.75 -3.24
CA THR A 191 -4.95 -2.72 -2.87
C THR A 191 -4.45 -1.89 -1.68
N ASN A 192 -5.28 -0.97 -1.19
CA ASN A 192 -5.00 -0.17 0.00
C ASN A 192 -5.06 -0.95 1.33
N PHE A 193 -5.56 -2.19 1.31
CA PHE A 193 -5.60 -3.11 2.46
C PHE A 193 -4.76 -4.37 2.25
N SER A 194 -3.97 -4.43 1.17
CA SER A 194 -3.06 -5.55 0.91
C SER A 194 -1.82 -5.44 1.76
N ASP A 195 -1.47 -6.54 2.41
CA ASP A 195 -0.20 -6.68 3.11
C ASP A 195 0.96 -6.71 2.11
N LEU A 196 2.08 -6.12 2.51
CA LEU A 196 3.32 -6.14 1.77
C LEU A 196 4.20 -7.26 2.31
N ASP A 197 4.24 -8.37 1.59
CA ASP A 197 5.07 -9.52 1.88
C ASP A 197 6.41 -9.37 1.15
N ILE A 198 7.51 -9.27 1.89
CA ILE A 198 8.87 -9.12 1.35
C ILE A 198 9.74 -10.25 1.89
N PHE A 199 10.59 -10.77 1.04
CA PHE A 199 11.64 -11.70 1.39
C PHE A 199 12.91 -11.35 0.61
N PHE A 200 14.08 -11.87 1.03
CA PHE A 200 15.35 -11.53 0.40
C PHE A 200 16.10 -12.78 -0.02
N ILE A 201 16.73 -12.72 -1.19
CA ILE A 201 17.65 -13.75 -1.67
C ILE A 201 19.00 -13.16 -2.01
N TYR A 202 20.06 -13.96 -1.92
CA TYR A 202 21.42 -13.59 -2.31
C TYR A 202 22.09 -14.72 -3.10
N GLN A 203 23.07 -14.35 -3.96
CA GLN A 203 23.80 -15.28 -4.84
C GLN A 203 25.21 -15.62 -4.34
N SER A 204 25.75 -14.85 -3.41
CA SER A 204 27.16 -14.94 -3.02
C SER A 204 27.58 -16.34 -2.57
N LYS A 205 28.70 -16.79 -3.13
CA LYS A 205 29.40 -18.01 -2.69
C LYS A 205 30.28 -17.78 -1.45
N GLU A 206 30.53 -16.52 -1.09
CA GLU A 206 31.33 -16.12 0.05
C GLU A 206 30.44 -15.97 1.30
N ASN A 207 31.05 -16.06 2.49
CA ASN A 207 30.39 -16.07 3.81
C ASN A 207 29.74 -14.73 4.23
N ASN A 208 29.09 -14.02 3.31
CA ASN A 208 28.41 -12.75 3.57
C ASN A 208 26.99 -12.91 4.15
N HIS A 209 26.64 -14.13 4.59
CA HIS A 209 25.28 -14.41 5.11
C HIS A 209 24.93 -13.53 6.30
N LEU A 210 25.85 -13.36 7.26
CA LEU A 210 25.62 -12.53 8.44
C LEU A 210 25.42 -11.03 8.10
N ASP A 211 26.14 -10.51 7.12
CA ASP A 211 25.97 -9.13 6.68
C ASP A 211 24.66 -8.94 5.93
N ASN A 212 24.27 -9.90 5.10
CA ASN A 212 22.95 -9.91 4.46
C ASN A 212 21.81 -9.91 5.49
N ILE A 213 21.92 -10.72 6.55
CA ILE A 213 20.95 -10.71 7.67
C ILE A 213 20.88 -9.31 8.33
N LYS A 214 22.02 -8.67 8.58
CA LYS A 214 22.06 -7.34 9.20
C LYS A 214 21.43 -6.26 8.33
N ILE A 215 21.70 -6.27 7.00
CA ILE A 215 21.09 -5.36 6.04
C ILE A 215 19.55 -5.55 6.05
N VAL A 216 19.08 -6.79 5.99
CA VAL A 216 17.65 -7.11 5.97
C VAL A 216 16.97 -6.69 7.27
N ARG A 217 17.56 -6.98 8.42
CA ARG A 217 17.02 -6.55 9.73
C ARG A 217 16.95 -5.03 9.84
N ARG A 218 17.97 -4.31 9.38
CA ARG A 218 17.97 -2.85 9.35
C ARG A 218 16.89 -2.30 8.43
N PHE A 219 16.72 -2.89 7.23
CA PHE A 219 15.64 -2.53 6.32
C PHE A 219 14.27 -2.66 6.98
N TYR A 220 13.95 -3.81 7.60
CA TYR A 220 12.68 -4.01 8.28
C TYR A 220 12.49 -3.07 9.48
N SER A 221 13.55 -2.83 10.25
CA SER A 221 13.50 -1.88 11.37
C SER A 221 13.09 -0.49 10.91
N ILE A 222 13.72 0.00 9.82
CA ILE A 222 13.43 1.32 9.25
C ILE A 222 12.00 1.38 8.74
N ILE A 223 11.58 0.42 7.92
CA ILE A 223 10.23 0.42 7.35
C ILE A 223 9.17 0.36 8.45
N LYS A 224 9.33 -0.50 9.47
CA LYS A 224 8.37 -0.61 10.59
C LYS A 224 8.35 0.64 11.48
N GLN A 225 9.47 1.32 11.62
CA GLN A 225 9.57 2.54 12.43
C GLN A 225 8.88 3.73 11.76
N TYR A 226 9.01 3.87 10.45
CA TYR A 226 8.62 5.09 9.75
C TYR A 226 7.32 4.98 8.94
N ILE A 227 6.85 3.77 8.64
CA ILE A 227 5.63 3.57 7.85
C ILE A 227 4.46 3.21 8.75
N ASP A 228 3.44 4.08 8.77
CA ASP A 228 2.18 3.83 9.46
C ASP A 228 1.40 2.72 8.72
N SER A 229 0.85 1.77 9.48
CA SER A 229 0.04 0.67 8.96
C SER A 229 -1.22 1.13 8.19
N ASN A 230 -1.70 2.36 8.43
CA ASN A 230 -2.78 2.95 7.65
C ASN A 230 -2.36 3.32 6.22
N ILE A 231 -1.06 3.46 5.95
CA ILE A 231 -0.50 3.74 4.62
C ILE A 231 -0.10 2.45 3.93
N LEU A 232 0.66 1.58 4.62
CA LEU A 232 1.19 0.35 4.08
C LEU A 232 1.37 -0.69 5.18
N ILE A 233 0.63 -1.79 5.09
CA ILE A 233 0.73 -2.91 6.03
C ILE A 233 1.91 -3.78 5.62
N ILE A 234 2.85 -4.01 6.54
CA ILE A 234 4.05 -4.81 6.28
C ILE A 234 3.93 -6.11 7.06
N ASP A 235 3.91 -7.23 6.33
CA ASP A 235 3.91 -8.57 6.93
C ASP A 235 5.28 -9.23 6.77
N ASP A 236 5.96 -9.47 7.89
CA ASP A 236 7.25 -10.15 7.97
C ASP A 236 7.12 -11.63 8.39
N ARG A 237 5.89 -12.13 8.55
CA ARG A 237 5.60 -13.50 8.98
C ARG A 237 5.56 -14.50 7.81
N ASN A 238 5.26 -14.03 6.61
CA ASN A 238 5.16 -14.87 5.41
C ASN A 238 6.56 -15.15 4.86
N LYS A 239 7.13 -16.27 5.30
CA LYS A 239 8.43 -16.77 4.86
C LYS A 239 8.22 -18.06 4.07
N PRO A 240 8.99 -18.32 3.00
CA PRO A 240 8.91 -19.57 2.24
C PRO A 240 9.35 -20.81 3.02
N PHE A 241 10.13 -20.62 4.09
CA PHE A 241 10.61 -21.62 5.02
C PHE A 241 9.88 -21.50 6.36
N ASP A 242 10.27 -22.27 7.36
CA ASP A 242 9.68 -22.25 8.70
C ASP A 242 9.62 -20.83 9.29
N ARG A 243 8.63 -20.57 10.16
CA ARG A 243 8.38 -19.28 10.79
C ARG A 243 9.60 -18.69 11.51
N ASP A 244 10.48 -19.54 11.99
CA ASP A 244 11.70 -19.17 12.73
C ASP A 244 12.92 -18.93 11.81
N SER A 245 12.78 -19.12 10.47
CA SER A 245 13.86 -18.87 9.53
C SER A 245 14.14 -17.38 9.39
N ASP A 246 15.39 -17.03 9.02
CA ASP A 246 15.74 -15.66 8.64
C ASP A 246 14.94 -15.21 7.40
N GLN A 247 14.74 -13.89 7.29
CA GLN A 247 14.02 -13.28 6.15
C GLN A 247 14.90 -13.18 4.89
N VAL A 248 15.98 -13.94 4.85
CA VAL A 248 16.95 -13.99 3.76
C VAL A 248 17.50 -15.39 3.59
N THR A 249 17.64 -15.85 2.34
CA THR A 249 18.24 -17.14 2.03
C THR A 249 19.06 -17.11 0.76
N ASN A 250 19.91 -18.13 0.59
CA ASN A 250 20.65 -18.35 -0.66
C ASN A 250 19.65 -18.68 -1.80
N ILE A 251 19.93 -18.21 -2.99
CA ILE A 251 19.08 -18.37 -4.17
C ILE A 251 18.88 -19.85 -4.55
N ASP A 252 19.91 -20.68 -4.42
CA ASP A 252 19.84 -22.09 -4.77
C ASP A 252 18.91 -22.85 -3.79
N SER A 253 19.02 -22.57 -2.49
CA SER A 253 18.11 -23.10 -1.46
C SER A 253 16.67 -22.66 -1.70
N PHE A 254 16.47 -21.39 -2.09
CA PHE A 254 15.18 -20.85 -2.41
C PHE A 254 14.51 -21.59 -3.58
N PHE A 255 15.21 -21.77 -4.67
CA PHE A 255 14.65 -22.48 -5.83
C PHE A 255 14.47 -23.98 -5.57
N SER A 256 15.41 -24.63 -4.88
CA SER A 256 15.29 -26.05 -4.51
C SER A 256 14.04 -26.33 -3.67
N PHE A 257 13.71 -25.43 -2.73
CA PHE A 257 12.47 -25.50 -1.96
C PHE A 257 11.23 -25.50 -2.85
N TYR A 258 11.14 -24.54 -3.78
CA TYR A 258 9.97 -24.45 -4.67
C TYR A 258 9.93 -25.51 -5.77
N GLU A 259 11.05 -26.10 -6.14
CA GLU A 259 11.09 -27.26 -7.06
C GLU A 259 10.63 -28.55 -6.40
N SER A 260 10.93 -28.75 -5.13
CA SER A 260 10.60 -29.95 -4.36
C SER A 260 9.23 -29.89 -3.69
N THR A 261 8.62 -28.69 -3.54
CA THR A 261 7.36 -28.58 -2.82
C THR A 261 6.20 -29.22 -3.57
N THR A 262 5.42 -30.01 -2.83
CA THR A 262 4.16 -30.60 -3.29
C THR A 262 2.95 -29.77 -2.87
N GLU A 263 3.11 -28.86 -1.90
CA GLU A 263 2.04 -28.06 -1.33
C GLU A 263 1.48 -27.04 -2.34
N PRO A 264 0.18 -27.10 -2.68
CA PRO A 264 -0.45 -26.19 -3.65
C PRO A 264 -0.29 -24.73 -3.27
N PHE A 265 -0.33 -24.42 -1.98
CA PHE A 265 -0.21 -23.05 -1.47
C PHE A 265 1.19 -22.47 -1.72
N HIS A 266 2.24 -23.26 -1.56
CA HIS A 266 3.61 -22.83 -1.88
C HIS A 266 3.78 -22.60 -3.38
N LYS A 267 3.25 -23.51 -4.23
CA LYS A 267 3.25 -23.33 -5.69
C LYS A 267 2.58 -21.99 -6.08
N LEU A 268 1.41 -21.68 -5.50
CA LEU A 268 0.71 -20.43 -5.73
C LEU A 268 1.50 -19.22 -5.27
N SER A 269 2.11 -19.29 -4.09
CA SER A 269 2.92 -18.18 -3.58
C SER A 269 4.08 -17.86 -4.52
N PHE A 270 4.73 -18.88 -5.10
CA PHE A 270 5.80 -18.70 -6.09
C PHE A 270 5.31 -18.02 -7.37
N LEU A 271 4.13 -18.37 -7.88
CA LEU A 271 3.56 -17.73 -9.05
C LEU A 271 3.38 -16.22 -8.88
N LYS A 272 3.17 -15.78 -7.65
CA LYS A 272 2.98 -14.37 -7.27
C LYS A 272 4.28 -13.64 -6.91
N ILE A 273 5.44 -14.26 -7.07
CA ILE A 273 6.72 -13.64 -6.77
C ILE A 273 7.10 -12.60 -7.84
N TYR A 274 7.71 -11.53 -7.38
CA TYR A 274 8.35 -10.54 -8.25
C TYR A 274 9.69 -10.09 -7.65
N PRO A 275 10.83 -10.39 -8.28
CA PRO A 275 12.12 -9.88 -7.83
C PRO A 275 12.26 -8.39 -8.15
N LEU A 276 12.60 -7.59 -7.16
CA LEU A 276 12.94 -6.18 -7.33
C LEU A 276 14.42 -6.08 -7.72
N THR A 277 14.71 -6.24 -9.00
CA THR A 277 16.08 -6.30 -9.51
C THR A 277 16.18 -5.71 -10.91
N ASN A 278 17.32 -5.10 -11.20
CA ASN A 278 17.75 -4.72 -12.55
C ASN A 278 18.49 -5.86 -13.27
N ASN A 279 18.75 -6.99 -12.59
CA ASN A 279 19.40 -8.15 -13.18
C ASN A 279 18.41 -8.94 -14.06
N LEU A 280 18.52 -8.75 -15.38
CA LEU A 280 17.67 -9.40 -16.38
C LEU A 280 17.79 -10.93 -16.38
N THR A 281 18.98 -11.47 -16.07
CA THR A 281 19.23 -12.91 -16.01
C THR A 281 18.40 -13.53 -14.87
N LEU A 282 18.45 -12.91 -13.69
CA LEU A 282 17.66 -13.34 -12.53
C LEU A 282 16.16 -13.26 -12.83
N ALA A 283 15.69 -12.16 -13.42
CA ALA A 283 14.29 -12.01 -13.79
C ALA A 283 13.83 -13.08 -14.80
N LYS A 284 14.66 -13.42 -15.80
CA LYS A 284 14.39 -14.50 -16.76
C LYS A 284 14.31 -15.86 -16.07
N TYR A 285 15.19 -16.13 -15.09
CA TYR A 285 15.18 -17.38 -14.33
C TYR A 285 13.89 -17.55 -13.53
N PHE A 286 13.43 -16.52 -12.81
CA PHE A 286 12.14 -16.53 -12.13
C PHE A 286 10.98 -16.82 -13.10
N ASN A 287 10.97 -16.22 -14.28
CA ASN A 287 9.93 -16.46 -15.28
C ASN A 287 9.95 -17.90 -15.81
N LYS A 288 11.13 -18.49 -16.00
CA LYS A 288 11.28 -19.91 -16.39
C LYS A 288 10.70 -20.84 -15.32
N MET A 289 11.03 -20.59 -14.05
CA MET A 289 10.52 -21.37 -12.93
C MET A 289 9.00 -21.27 -12.78
N LYS A 290 8.43 -20.07 -12.93
CA LYS A 290 6.97 -19.89 -12.93
C LYS A 290 6.29 -20.75 -13.99
N ARG A 291 6.82 -20.78 -15.21
CA ARG A 291 6.26 -21.63 -16.29
C ARG A 291 6.30 -23.11 -15.90
N LYS A 292 7.43 -23.59 -15.36
CA LYS A 292 7.57 -24.98 -14.88
C LYS A 292 6.52 -25.32 -13.82
N ILE A 293 6.29 -24.45 -12.85
CA ILE A 293 5.30 -24.64 -11.78
C ILE A 293 3.88 -24.65 -12.35
N ILE A 294 3.54 -23.74 -13.27
CA ILE A 294 2.21 -23.70 -13.91
C ILE A 294 1.92 -25.00 -14.65
N THR A 295 2.90 -25.55 -15.38
CA THR A 295 2.70 -26.82 -16.11
C THR A 295 2.52 -28.02 -15.18
N ASN A 296 3.05 -27.96 -13.97
CA ASN A 296 2.97 -29.00 -12.96
C ASN A 296 1.80 -28.83 -11.97
N PHE A 297 0.94 -27.81 -12.18
CA PHE A 297 -0.23 -27.57 -11.33
C PHE A 297 -1.34 -28.55 -11.73
N SER A 298 -1.69 -29.44 -10.81
CA SER A 298 -2.63 -30.56 -11.06
C SER A 298 -4.07 -30.19 -10.70
N LYS A 299 -5.03 -31.03 -11.14
CA LYS A 299 -6.43 -30.93 -10.72
C LYS A 299 -6.59 -31.10 -9.19
N ILE A 300 -5.73 -31.91 -8.58
CA ILE A 300 -5.70 -32.12 -7.10
C ILE A 300 -5.38 -30.81 -6.40
N ASP A 301 -4.47 -30.00 -6.94
CA ASP A 301 -4.12 -28.69 -6.40
C ASP A 301 -5.32 -27.72 -6.48
N GLU A 302 -6.11 -27.76 -7.58
CA GLU A 302 -7.34 -26.98 -7.71
C GLU A 302 -8.41 -27.39 -6.70
N ASP A 303 -8.66 -28.72 -6.56
CA ASP A 303 -9.65 -29.24 -5.61
C ASP A 303 -9.30 -28.92 -4.16
N TYR A 304 -8.01 -28.87 -3.82
CA TYR A 304 -7.56 -28.44 -2.49
C TYR A 304 -7.92 -26.96 -2.22
N LEU A 305 -7.72 -26.08 -3.20
CA LEU A 305 -8.07 -24.67 -3.08
C LEU A 305 -9.58 -24.45 -2.96
N LEU A 306 -10.37 -25.20 -3.70
CA LEU A 306 -11.83 -25.16 -3.61
C LEU A 306 -12.32 -25.60 -2.23
N LYS A 307 -11.74 -26.66 -1.64
CA LYS A 307 -12.06 -27.08 -0.26
C LYS A 307 -11.77 -25.99 0.77
N ILE A 308 -10.74 -25.19 0.61
CA ILE A 308 -10.47 -24.05 1.52
C ILE A 308 -11.59 -23.01 1.44
N ILE A 309 -12.17 -22.77 0.27
CA ILE A 309 -13.30 -21.88 0.10
C ILE A 309 -14.52 -22.42 0.86
N ASP A 310 -14.83 -23.70 0.73
CA ASP A 310 -15.96 -24.34 1.41
C ASP A 310 -15.82 -24.30 2.94
N ILE A 311 -14.62 -24.55 3.48
CA ILE A 311 -14.34 -24.48 4.93
C ILE A 311 -14.56 -23.08 5.50
N LYS A 312 -14.35 -22.02 4.69
CA LYS A 312 -14.52 -20.63 5.11
C LYS A 312 -15.93 -20.09 4.92
N ASN A 313 -16.84 -20.90 4.42
CA ASN A 313 -18.27 -20.59 4.35
C ASN A 313 -18.99 -21.20 5.58
N PRO A 314 -19.77 -20.44 6.41
CA PRO A 314 -20.27 -19.09 6.17
C PRO A 314 -19.26 -17.98 6.50
N ILE A 315 -19.26 -16.93 5.67
CA ILE A 315 -18.42 -15.76 5.86
C ILE A 315 -18.84 -15.03 7.13
N LYS A 316 -17.89 -14.94 8.06
CA LYS A 316 -18.15 -14.29 9.36
C LYS A 316 -17.75 -12.80 9.36
N ASN A 317 -16.84 -12.40 8.49
CA ASN A 317 -16.31 -11.05 8.45
C ASN A 317 -15.68 -10.70 7.08
N THR A 318 -15.35 -9.44 6.90
CA THR A 318 -14.73 -8.93 5.66
C THR A 318 -13.39 -9.62 5.32
N LYS A 319 -12.66 -10.10 6.34
CA LYS A 319 -11.38 -10.79 6.15
C LYS A 319 -11.57 -12.16 5.50
N ASP A 320 -12.61 -12.91 5.89
CA ASP A 320 -12.95 -14.20 5.28
C ASP A 320 -13.32 -14.01 3.82
N LEU A 321 -14.17 -13.02 3.54
CA LEU A 321 -14.55 -12.63 2.18
C LEU A 321 -13.33 -12.30 1.32
N PHE A 322 -12.38 -11.57 1.87
CA PHE A 322 -11.15 -11.20 1.18
C PHE A 322 -10.25 -12.40 0.90
N GLN A 323 -10.17 -13.36 1.83
CA GLN A 323 -9.39 -14.59 1.62
C GLN A 323 -10.01 -15.46 0.51
N ILE A 324 -11.32 -15.63 0.52
CA ILE A 324 -12.05 -16.33 -0.54
C ILE A 324 -11.82 -15.63 -1.88
N TYR A 325 -11.95 -14.31 -1.92
CA TYR A 325 -11.63 -13.52 -3.10
C TYR A 325 -10.21 -13.78 -3.63
N LYS A 326 -9.19 -13.79 -2.75
CA LYS A 326 -7.80 -14.08 -3.14
C LYS A 326 -7.67 -15.46 -3.78
N ILE A 327 -8.33 -16.48 -3.24
CA ILE A 327 -8.30 -17.85 -3.78
C ILE A 327 -8.96 -17.90 -5.16
N PHE A 328 -10.09 -17.22 -5.34
CA PHE A 328 -10.73 -17.11 -6.66
C PHE A 328 -9.85 -16.41 -7.70
N GLU A 329 -9.20 -15.32 -7.30
CA GLU A 329 -8.24 -14.62 -8.18
C GLU A 329 -7.09 -15.54 -8.59
N ASP A 330 -6.62 -16.39 -7.68
CA ASP A 330 -5.57 -17.37 -7.92
C ASP A 330 -6.01 -18.46 -8.88
N LEU A 331 -7.20 -19.02 -8.69
CA LEU A 331 -7.79 -19.99 -9.60
C LEU A 331 -7.99 -19.41 -11.01
N CYS A 332 -8.44 -18.16 -11.11
CA CYS A 332 -8.54 -17.49 -12.40
C CYS A 332 -7.17 -17.24 -13.05
N TYR A 333 -6.12 -16.99 -12.26
CA TYR A 333 -4.76 -16.81 -12.77
C TYR A 333 -4.18 -18.11 -13.36
N ILE A 334 -4.47 -19.25 -12.72
CA ILE A 334 -4.00 -20.58 -13.15
C ILE A 334 -4.81 -21.08 -14.33
N ASN A 335 -6.12 -20.95 -14.27
CA ASN A 335 -7.05 -21.53 -15.24
C ASN A 335 -7.59 -20.45 -16.18
N LYS A 336 -6.86 -20.20 -17.29
CA LYS A 336 -7.19 -19.16 -18.29
C LYS A 336 -8.62 -19.29 -18.87
N LYS A 337 -9.29 -20.43 -18.73
CA LYS A 337 -10.65 -20.66 -19.26
C LYS A 337 -11.77 -20.10 -18.35
N LYS A 338 -11.48 -19.77 -17.09
CA LYS A 338 -12.49 -19.26 -16.13
C LYS A 338 -12.56 -17.72 -16.08
N PHE A 339 -12.15 -17.02 -17.14
CA PHE A 339 -12.17 -15.55 -17.25
C PHE A 339 -13.58 -14.91 -17.20
N LEU A 340 -14.65 -15.69 -17.37
CA LEU A 340 -16.05 -15.19 -17.38
C LEU A 340 -16.50 -14.49 -16.08
N TYR A 341 -15.75 -14.62 -14.99
CA TYR A 341 -16.10 -14.05 -13.67
C TYR A 341 -15.20 -12.90 -13.22
N ILE A 342 -14.22 -12.51 -14.05
CA ILE A 342 -13.28 -11.43 -13.70
C ILE A 342 -14.01 -10.14 -13.36
N ASP A 343 -15.04 -9.75 -14.10
CA ASP A 343 -15.76 -8.50 -13.89
C ASP A 343 -16.46 -8.46 -12.52
N LYS A 344 -17.06 -9.59 -12.08
CA LYS A 344 -17.70 -9.70 -10.76
C LYS A 344 -16.66 -9.64 -9.63
N ILE A 345 -15.53 -10.34 -9.82
CA ILE A 345 -14.40 -10.31 -8.90
C ILE A 345 -13.80 -8.91 -8.80
N MET A 346 -13.66 -8.21 -9.91
CA MET A 346 -13.17 -6.83 -9.94
C MET A 346 -14.11 -5.86 -9.24
N LYS A 347 -15.43 -6.02 -9.42
CA LYS A 347 -16.45 -5.20 -8.74
C LYS A 347 -16.45 -5.44 -7.23
N LEU A 348 -16.34 -6.69 -6.78
CA LEU A 348 -16.19 -7.02 -5.36
C LEU A 348 -14.95 -6.37 -4.74
N ARG A 349 -13.84 -6.43 -5.46
CA ARG A 349 -12.58 -5.80 -5.06
C ARG A 349 -12.72 -4.29 -4.91
N GLU A 350 -13.41 -3.63 -5.84
CA GLU A 350 -13.71 -2.19 -5.77
C GLU A 350 -14.48 -1.84 -4.51
N LEU A 351 -15.53 -2.58 -4.23
CA LEU A 351 -16.35 -2.39 -3.04
C LEU A 351 -15.54 -2.55 -1.76
N LEU A 352 -14.66 -3.57 -1.68
CA LEU A 352 -13.78 -3.78 -0.53
C LEU A 352 -12.79 -2.63 -0.34
N MET A 353 -12.21 -2.10 -1.42
CA MET A 353 -11.29 -0.95 -1.35
C MET A 353 -11.98 0.31 -0.83
N ILE A 354 -13.21 0.58 -1.27
CA ILE A 354 -13.99 1.74 -0.82
C ILE A 354 -14.42 1.55 0.64
N ASN A 355 -14.89 0.36 1.02
CA ASN A 355 -15.26 0.06 2.40
C ASN A 355 -14.11 0.25 3.39
N GLU A 356 -12.90 -0.12 3.02
CA GLU A 356 -11.70 0.12 3.84
C GLU A 356 -11.44 1.62 4.07
N LEU A 357 -11.67 2.45 3.05
CA LEU A 357 -11.50 3.90 3.16
C LEU A 357 -12.62 4.57 3.99
N THR A 358 -13.84 4.07 3.87
CA THR A 358 -15.01 4.65 4.54
C THR A 358 -15.19 4.16 5.97
N GLY A 359 -14.51 3.07 6.36
CA GLY A 359 -14.72 2.42 7.67
C GLY A 359 -16.13 1.85 7.85
N SER A 360 -16.92 1.76 6.77
CA SER A 360 -18.27 1.23 6.82
C SER A 360 -18.21 -0.29 6.97
N PRO A 361 -18.90 -0.89 7.97
CA PRO A 361 -19.11 -2.33 7.97
C PRO A 361 -19.84 -2.68 6.67
N SER A 362 -19.35 -3.67 5.96
CA SER A 362 -19.92 -4.11 4.69
C SER A 362 -21.37 -4.58 4.87
N ASN A 363 -22.33 -3.68 4.75
CA ASN A 363 -23.76 -3.98 4.56
C ASN A 363 -24.05 -4.54 3.15
N ILE A 364 -23.02 -5.07 2.51
CA ILE A 364 -23.20 -5.81 1.28
C ILE A 364 -23.87 -7.12 1.71
N ASN A 365 -24.96 -7.47 1.06
CA ASN A 365 -25.55 -8.80 1.11
C ASN A 365 -24.58 -9.79 0.43
N ASN A 366 -23.42 -9.92 1.07
CA ASN A 366 -22.21 -10.58 0.59
C ASN A 366 -22.47 -12.07 0.34
N LYS A 367 -23.42 -12.65 1.08
CA LYS A 367 -23.79 -14.04 0.97
C LYS A 367 -24.42 -14.34 -0.40
N GLN A 368 -25.36 -13.53 -0.84
CA GLN A 368 -26.04 -13.75 -2.13
C GLN A 368 -25.06 -13.59 -3.31
N TYR A 369 -24.14 -12.64 -3.24
CA TYR A 369 -23.13 -12.41 -4.29
C TYR A 369 -22.08 -13.52 -4.35
N LEU A 370 -21.74 -14.11 -3.20
CA LEU A 370 -20.82 -15.24 -3.09
C LEU A 370 -21.50 -16.54 -3.50
N ASP A 371 -22.73 -16.77 -3.08
CA ASP A 371 -23.51 -17.95 -3.47
C ASP A 371 -23.71 -17.98 -5.00
N GLU A 372 -23.93 -16.80 -5.64
CA GLU A 372 -23.95 -16.67 -7.09
C GLU A 372 -22.59 -16.95 -7.75
N LEU A 373 -21.47 -16.58 -7.10
CA LEU A 373 -20.11 -16.87 -7.61
C LEU A 373 -19.78 -18.35 -7.44
N LEU A 374 -20.14 -18.96 -6.31
CA LEU A 374 -19.93 -20.39 -6.03
C LEU A 374 -20.77 -21.29 -6.94
N LEU A 375 -22.07 -20.96 -7.13
CA LEU A 375 -22.97 -21.72 -8.03
C LEU A 375 -22.52 -21.74 -9.48
N LYS A 376 -21.70 -20.78 -9.91
CA LYS A 376 -21.22 -20.67 -11.30
C LYS A 376 -19.79 -21.18 -11.48
N LEU A 377 -19.11 -21.59 -10.42
CA LEU A 377 -17.80 -22.24 -10.46
C LEU A 377 -17.89 -23.76 -10.48
N ASN A 378 -19.01 -24.31 -10.01
CA ASN A 378 -19.42 -25.71 -10.19
C ASN A 378 -20.08 -25.87 -11.57
#